data_c18d0cd03d3f89d37ef239079cca94ff
#
_entry.id   c18d0cd03d3f89d37ef239079cca94ff
#
_cell.length_a   1.000
_cell.length_b   1.000
_cell.length_c   1.000
_cell.angle_alpha   90.00
_cell.angle_beta   90.00
_cell.angle_gamma   90.00
#
_symmetry.space_group_name_H-M   'P 1'
#
loop_
_entity.id
_entity.type
_entity.pdbx_description
1 polymer ?
#
loop_
_entity_poly.entity_id
_entity_poly.type
_entity_poly.pdbx_seq_one_letter_code
_entity_poly.pdbx_strand_id
1 'polypeptide(L)'
;VLHDESVNTYGFRMLTSGANLEEFKKNPVMLLNHDDYSLPIGRWENIRVEGGKILADAVFDEGDARAAEVKRKVENDFIRMASIGAWPPEEKSDAYDLMLPGQMLPTVTRWTVREGSVVTIGANHNALVFYDRESKQIIDLNDKGNLIRLIDHSNNPKKQLKMSVLTGVLKLQDSASEAEIVTAIQGIIANADRLEKENKTLAAAVDKMNE
;
A
#
# COMPACT_ATOMS: atom_id res chain seq x y z
N VAL A 1 -4.38 14.10 -7.33
CA VAL A 1 -4.24 12.65 -7.10
C VAL A 1 -4.70 12.37 -5.68
N LEU A 2 -5.69 11.49 -5.52
CA LEU A 2 -6.16 11.03 -4.20
C LEU A 2 -5.40 9.82 -3.72
N HIS A 3 -4.99 8.93 -4.64
CA HIS A 3 -4.26 7.71 -4.33
C HIS A 3 -3.45 7.25 -5.54
N ASP A 4 -2.32 6.59 -5.31
CA ASP A 4 -1.56 5.82 -6.30
C ASP A 4 -1.10 4.47 -5.71
N GLU A 5 -0.48 3.63 -6.52
CA GLU A 5 -0.09 2.27 -6.12
C GLU A 5 1.33 2.16 -5.54
N SER A 6 1.96 3.26 -5.14
CA SER A 6 3.27 3.19 -4.50
C SER A 6 3.18 2.57 -3.10
N VAL A 7 4.31 2.08 -2.59
CA VAL A 7 4.39 1.58 -1.22
C VAL A 7 4.25 2.75 -0.26
N ASN A 8 3.28 2.67 0.64
CA ASN A 8 3.04 3.69 1.65
C ASN A 8 4.02 3.59 2.84
N THR A 9 3.98 4.54 3.76
CA THR A 9 4.84 4.56 4.95
C THR A 9 4.66 3.38 5.89
N TYR A 10 3.55 2.68 5.78
CA TYR A 10 3.26 1.49 6.58
C TYR A 10 3.85 0.21 5.98
N GLY A 11 4.45 0.28 4.78
CA GLY A 11 5.14 -0.83 4.13
C GLY A 11 4.26 -1.73 3.27
N PHE A 12 3.07 -1.26 2.84
CA PHE A 12 2.20 -1.97 1.90
C PHE A 12 1.73 -1.06 0.77
N ARG A 13 1.19 -1.65 -0.29
CA ARG A 13 0.51 -0.93 -1.37
C ARG A 13 -0.93 -1.40 -1.55
N MET A 14 -1.73 -0.57 -2.21
CA MET A 14 -3.11 -0.88 -2.52
C MET A 14 -3.32 -0.74 -4.03
N LEU A 15 -3.89 -1.78 -4.67
CA LEU A 15 -4.16 -1.73 -6.10
C LEU A 15 -5.39 -0.90 -6.40
N THR A 16 -5.28 0.04 -7.34
CA THR A 16 -6.42 0.86 -7.78
C THR A 16 -7.46 0.05 -8.55
N SER A 17 -7.04 -1.05 -9.19
CA SER A 17 -7.94 -2.00 -9.85
C SER A 17 -8.89 -2.71 -8.89
N GLY A 18 -8.55 -2.77 -7.61
CA GLY A 18 -9.39 -3.36 -6.56
C GLY A 18 -10.14 -2.33 -5.71
N ALA A 19 -10.08 -1.05 -6.07
CA ALA A 19 -10.78 0.00 -5.35
C ALA A 19 -12.27 0.04 -5.72
N ASN A 20 -13.13 -0.14 -4.72
CA ASN A 20 -14.55 0.13 -4.87
C ASN A 20 -14.83 1.60 -4.54
N LEU A 21 -15.28 2.36 -5.54
CA LEU A 21 -15.58 3.79 -5.45
C LEU A 21 -17.09 4.10 -5.36
N GLU A 22 -17.95 3.08 -5.28
CA GLU A 22 -19.40 3.23 -5.37
C GLU A 22 -19.99 4.09 -4.24
N GLU A 23 -19.55 3.84 -3.00
CA GLU A 23 -19.99 4.63 -1.84
C GLU A 23 -19.50 6.08 -1.95
N PHE A 24 -18.23 6.24 -2.29
CA PHE A 24 -17.60 7.55 -2.41
C PHE A 24 -18.22 8.39 -3.53
N LYS A 25 -18.54 7.80 -4.68
CA LYS A 25 -19.19 8.51 -5.78
C LYS A 25 -20.62 8.96 -5.46
N LYS A 26 -21.34 8.27 -4.58
CA LYS A 26 -22.68 8.67 -4.12
C LYS A 26 -22.64 9.86 -3.17
N ASN A 27 -21.59 9.97 -2.37
CA ASN A 27 -21.40 11.08 -1.44
C ASN A 27 -19.92 11.51 -1.45
N PRO A 28 -19.49 12.26 -2.49
CA PRO A 28 -18.09 12.57 -2.73
C PRO A 28 -17.60 13.75 -1.87
N VAL A 29 -17.77 13.65 -0.56
CA VAL A 29 -17.38 14.70 0.38
C VAL A 29 -15.87 14.94 0.36
N MET A 30 -15.48 16.21 0.46
CA MET A 30 -14.11 16.65 0.65
C MET A 30 -13.93 17.13 2.08
N LEU A 31 -13.21 16.34 2.88
CA LEU A 31 -12.90 16.67 4.27
C LEU A 31 -11.56 17.39 4.39
N LEU A 32 -11.27 17.92 5.56
CA LEU A 32 -9.96 18.43 5.96
C LEU A 32 -9.38 17.53 7.04
N ASN A 33 -8.19 16.95 6.76
CA ASN A 33 -7.46 16.08 7.69
C ASN A 33 -8.29 14.88 8.23
N HIS A 34 -9.16 14.29 7.40
CA HIS A 34 -10.03 13.17 7.77
C HIS A 34 -10.99 13.46 8.94
N ASP A 35 -11.28 14.75 9.17
CA ASP A 35 -12.24 15.17 10.21
C ASP A 35 -13.67 15.01 9.69
N ASP A 36 -14.32 13.90 10.05
CA ASP A 36 -15.69 13.59 9.67
C ASP A 36 -16.73 14.07 10.71
N TYR A 37 -16.30 14.74 11.76
CA TYR A 37 -17.17 15.42 12.75
C TYR A 37 -17.50 16.84 12.32
N SER A 38 -16.65 17.47 11.52
CA SER A 38 -16.89 18.80 10.96
C SER A 38 -17.60 18.71 9.62
N LEU A 39 -18.26 19.80 9.23
CA LEU A 39 -18.84 19.91 7.89
C LEU A 39 -17.73 19.81 6.82
N PRO A 40 -18.02 19.18 5.66
CA PRO A 40 -17.05 19.09 4.57
C PRO A 40 -16.67 20.50 4.08
N ILE A 41 -15.44 20.62 3.58
CA ILE A 41 -14.95 21.86 2.97
C ILE A 41 -15.28 21.96 1.47
N GLY A 42 -15.99 20.96 0.92
CA GLY A 42 -16.35 20.89 -0.47
C GLY A 42 -16.67 19.48 -0.91
N ARG A 43 -16.53 19.21 -2.21
CA ARG A 43 -16.77 17.91 -2.80
C ARG A 43 -15.71 17.55 -3.85
N TRP A 44 -15.59 16.27 -4.15
CA TRP A 44 -14.79 15.77 -5.26
C TRP A 44 -15.67 15.53 -6.49
N GLU A 45 -15.19 15.95 -7.66
CA GLU A 45 -15.85 15.71 -8.95
C GLU A 45 -14.93 14.91 -9.87
N ASN A 46 -15.47 14.36 -10.96
CA ASN A 46 -14.74 13.62 -11.98
C ASN A 46 -13.85 12.49 -11.41
N ILE A 47 -14.38 11.77 -10.40
CA ILE A 47 -13.67 10.68 -9.74
C ILE A 47 -13.46 9.55 -10.73
N ARG A 48 -12.18 9.21 -11.00
CA ARG A 48 -11.79 8.20 -11.99
C ARG A 48 -10.52 7.46 -11.60
N VAL A 49 -10.36 6.27 -12.13
CA VAL A 49 -9.11 5.50 -12.06
C VAL A 49 -8.41 5.62 -13.41
N GLU A 50 -7.17 6.07 -13.40
CA GLU A 50 -6.37 6.27 -14.60
C GLU A 50 -4.89 6.08 -14.28
N GLY A 51 -4.20 5.23 -15.05
CA GLY A 51 -2.75 5.02 -14.92
C GLY A 51 -2.31 4.56 -13.52
N GLY A 52 -3.07 3.68 -12.87
CA GLY A 52 -2.77 3.21 -11.50
C GLY A 52 -2.96 4.29 -10.44
N LYS A 53 -3.81 5.29 -10.70
CA LYS A 53 -4.12 6.39 -9.78
C LYS A 53 -5.61 6.58 -9.65
N ILE A 54 -6.06 7.02 -8.48
CA ILE A 54 -7.39 7.58 -8.27
C ILE A 54 -7.27 9.09 -8.36
N LEU A 55 -7.92 9.65 -9.37
CA LEU A 55 -7.92 11.08 -9.66
C LEU A 55 -9.32 11.65 -9.36
N ALA A 56 -9.35 12.89 -8.90
CA ALA A 56 -10.56 13.66 -8.75
C ALA A 56 -10.25 15.15 -8.80
N ASP A 57 -11.25 15.97 -9.11
CA ASP A 57 -11.17 17.41 -9.13
C ASP A 57 -11.79 17.98 -7.84
N ALA A 58 -11.08 18.89 -7.18
CA ALA A 58 -11.52 19.50 -5.92
C ALA A 58 -12.44 20.69 -6.21
N VAL A 59 -13.64 20.67 -5.64
CA VAL A 59 -14.59 21.79 -5.68
C VAL A 59 -14.83 22.24 -4.24
N PHE A 60 -14.26 23.38 -3.88
CA PHE A 60 -14.40 23.96 -2.54
C PHE A 60 -15.74 24.70 -2.38
N ASP A 61 -16.28 24.65 -1.17
CA ASP A 61 -17.45 25.46 -0.81
C ASP A 61 -17.02 26.91 -0.55
N GLU A 62 -17.16 27.77 -1.54
CA GLU A 62 -16.76 29.16 -1.43
C GLU A 62 -17.64 29.99 -0.49
N GLY A 63 -18.82 29.48 -0.10
CA GLY A 63 -19.67 30.06 0.93
C GLY A 63 -19.23 29.85 2.34
N ASP A 64 -18.34 28.85 2.57
CA ASP A 64 -17.73 28.55 3.87
C ASP A 64 -16.36 29.23 3.99
N ALA A 65 -16.20 30.13 4.99
CA ALA A 65 -14.96 30.85 5.21
C ALA A 65 -13.76 29.92 5.47
N ARG A 66 -13.96 28.76 6.13
CA ARG A 66 -12.92 27.74 6.37
C ARG A 66 -12.50 27.10 5.05
N ALA A 67 -13.46 26.71 4.22
CA ALA A 67 -13.18 26.13 2.91
C ALA A 67 -12.46 27.11 1.98
N ALA A 68 -12.86 28.39 1.98
CA ALA A 68 -12.21 29.46 1.20
C ALA A 68 -10.76 29.67 1.66
N GLU A 69 -10.47 29.61 2.96
CA GLU A 69 -9.10 29.68 3.46
C GLU A 69 -8.25 28.48 3.03
N VAL A 70 -8.79 27.25 3.13
CA VAL A 70 -8.11 26.04 2.67
C VAL A 70 -7.83 26.12 1.18
N LYS A 71 -8.82 26.52 0.36
CA LYS A 71 -8.67 26.74 -1.10
C LYS A 71 -7.49 27.68 -1.38
N ARG A 72 -7.47 28.84 -0.74
CA ARG A 72 -6.37 29.81 -0.89
C ARG A 72 -5.00 29.22 -0.55
N LYS A 73 -4.93 28.37 0.49
CA LYS A 73 -3.67 27.69 0.86
C LYS A 73 -3.26 26.64 -0.16
N VAL A 74 -4.20 25.93 -0.75
CA VAL A 74 -3.97 24.96 -1.83
C VAL A 74 -3.49 25.69 -3.10
N GLU A 75 -4.17 26.74 -3.52
CA GLU A 75 -3.82 27.53 -4.72
C GLU A 75 -2.46 28.23 -4.61
N ASN A 76 -2.02 28.53 -3.39
CA ASN A 76 -0.71 29.14 -3.12
C ASN A 76 0.33 28.11 -2.66
N ASP A 77 0.12 26.82 -2.90
CA ASP A 77 1.07 25.74 -2.60
C ASP A 77 1.44 25.53 -1.11
N PHE A 78 0.69 26.13 -0.17
CA PHE A 78 0.89 25.85 1.27
C PHE A 78 0.32 24.50 1.70
N ILE A 79 -0.67 23.99 0.99
CA ILE A 79 -1.20 22.62 1.16
C ILE A 79 -1.18 21.96 -0.21
N ARG A 80 -0.49 20.81 -0.31
CA ARG A 80 -0.23 20.13 -1.60
C ARG A 80 -0.74 18.70 -1.66
N MET A 81 -1.31 18.21 -0.56
CA MET A 81 -1.58 16.79 -0.43
C MET A 81 -3.06 16.51 -0.24
N ALA A 82 -3.48 15.42 -0.84
CA ALA A 82 -4.76 14.80 -0.61
C ALA A 82 -4.56 13.36 -0.13
N SER A 83 -5.56 12.81 0.51
CA SER A 83 -5.53 11.51 1.14
C SER A 83 -6.87 10.81 0.96
N ILE A 84 -6.86 9.50 1.03
CA ILE A 84 -8.05 8.66 1.03
C ILE A 84 -8.31 8.09 2.42
N GLY A 85 -9.57 8.14 2.85
CA GLY A 85 -10.09 7.30 3.91
C GLY A 85 -10.79 6.07 3.31
N ALA A 86 -10.50 4.90 3.84
CA ALA A 86 -11.03 3.64 3.36
C ALA A 86 -11.58 2.78 4.50
N TRP A 87 -12.47 1.84 4.15
CA TRP A 87 -12.81 0.75 5.04
C TRP A 87 -11.67 -0.27 5.11
N PRO A 88 -11.62 -1.14 6.14
CA PRO A 88 -10.60 -2.17 6.23
C PRO A 88 -10.53 -3.02 4.97
N PRO A 89 -9.32 -3.43 4.54
CA PRO A 89 -9.14 -4.22 3.33
C PRO A 89 -9.97 -5.50 3.31
N GLU A 90 -10.61 -5.77 2.18
CA GLU A 90 -11.43 -6.97 1.98
C GLU A 90 -10.58 -8.15 1.51
N GLU A 91 -9.60 -7.87 0.63
CA GLU A 91 -8.66 -8.89 0.13
C GLU A 91 -7.24 -8.37 0.08
N LYS A 92 -6.30 -9.27 0.29
CA LYS A 92 -4.86 -9.02 0.31
C LYS A 92 -4.13 -10.19 -0.33
N SER A 93 -2.95 -9.95 -0.89
CA SER A 93 -2.10 -10.97 -1.49
C SER A 93 -0.63 -10.73 -1.16
N ASP A 94 0.07 -11.78 -0.84
CA ASP A 94 1.51 -11.88 -0.66
C ASP A 94 2.22 -12.44 -1.91
N ALA A 95 1.51 -12.53 -3.04
CA ALA A 95 2.07 -12.99 -4.30
C ALA A 95 3.22 -12.07 -4.74
N TYR A 96 4.37 -12.66 -5.04
CA TYR A 96 5.61 -11.94 -5.32
C TYR A 96 5.48 -10.96 -6.50
N ASP A 97 4.73 -11.32 -7.52
CA ASP A 97 4.46 -10.50 -8.71
C ASP A 97 3.61 -9.24 -8.42
N LEU A 98 2.92 -9.22 -7.29
CA LEU A 98 2.15 -8.07 -6.81
C LEU A 98 2.92 -7.18 -5.85
N MET A 99 4.09 -7.59 -5.38
CA MET A 99 4.89 -6.83 -4.42
C MET A 99 5.91 -5.93 -5.13
N LEU A 100 6.12 -4.74 -4.58
CA LEU A 100 7.14 -3.80 -5.06
C LEU A 100 8.41 -3.90 -4.20
N PRO A 101 9.59 -3.54 -4.75
CA PRO A 101 10.81 -3.43 -3.97
C PRO A 101 10.63 -2.54 -2.72
N GLY A 102 11.06 -3.03 -1.57
CA GLY A 102 10.91 -2.33 -0.28
C GLY A 102 9.55 -2.50 0.40
N GLN A 103 8.61 -3.21 -0.21
CA GLN A 103 7.34 -3.56 0.42
C GLN A 103 7.57 -4.69 1.44
N MET A 104 7.04 -4.50 2.66
CA MET A 104 7.22 -5.46 3.77
C MET A 104 5.94 -6.24 4.09
N LEU A 105 4.78 -5.74 3.69
CA LEU A 105 3.47 -6.30 4.00
C LEU A 105 2.72 -6.64 2.70
N PRO A 106 1.73 -7.55 2.75
CA PRO A 106 0.94 -7.95 1.59
C PRO A 106 0.35 -6.78 0.81
N THR A 107 0.16 -6.96 -0.48
CA THR A 107 -0.56 -6.02 -1.34
C THR A 107 -2.06 -6.11 -1.08
N VAL A 108 -2.71 -4.99 -0.84
CA VAL A 108 -4.18 -4.91 -0.75
C VAL A 108 -4.74 -4.97 -2.17
N THR A 109 -5.56 -5.98 -2.43
CA THR A 109 -6.10 -6.28 -3.77
C THR A 109 -7.58 -5.94 -3.92
N ARG A 110 -8.33 -5.78 -2.81
CA ARG A 110 -9.71 -5.28 -2.82
C ARG A 110 -10.01 -4.46 -1.56
N TRP A 111 -10.60 -3.30 -1.76
CA TRP A 111 -10.88 -2.34 -0.72
C TRP A 111 -11.93 -1.32 -1.16
N THR A 112 -12.58 -0.65 -0.20
CA THR A 112 -13.65 0.33 -0.47
C THR A 112 -13.26 1.69 0.05
N VAL A 113 -13.33 2.70 -0.83
CA VAL A 113 -13.10 4.11 -0.48
C VAL A 113 -14.32 4.64 0.28
N ARG A 114 -14.05 5.32 1.41
CA ARG A 114 -15.06 5.98 2.23
C ARG A 114 -15.15 7.48 1.95
N GLU A 115 -14.01 8.17 1.92
CA GLU A 115 -13.95 9.63 1.72
C GLU A 115 -12.61 10.06 1.10
N GLY A 116 -12.52 11.32 0.69
CA GLY A 116 -11.29 11.97 0.27
C GLY A 116 -11.07 13.28 1.04
N SER A 117 -9.85 13.51 1.49
CA SER A 117 -9.47 14.66 2.30
C SER A 117 -8.37 15.49 1.67
N VAL A 118 -8.43 16.80 1.85
CA VAL A 118 -7.25 17.66 1.80
C VAL A 118 -6.51 17.50 3.14
N VAL A 119 -5.20 17.25 3.10
CA VAL A 119 -4.42 17.01 4.32
C VAL A 119 -3.22 17.95 4.42
N THR A 120 -2.98 18.48 5.61
CA THR A 120 -1.85 19.41 5.87
C THR A 120 -0.52 18.68 5.96
N ILE A 121 -0.53 17.45 6.46
CA ILE A 121 0.63 16.56 6.53
C ILE A 121 0.20 15.22 5.97
N GLY A 122 0.69 14.91 4.78
CA GLY A 122 0.55 13.56 4.23
C GLY A 122 1.74 12.71 4.66
N ALA A 123 1.47 11.52 5.15
CA ALA A 123 2.51 10.51 5.36
C ALA A 123 2.94 9.98 3.98
N ASN A 124 3.81 10.71 3.27
CA ASN A 124 4.18 10.51 1.86
C ASN A 124 3.02 10.76 0.86
N HIS A 125 3.31 10.55 -0.44
CA HIS A 125 2.36 10.76 -1.54
C HIS A 125 1.09 9.90 -1.45
N ASN A 126 1.04 8.93 -0.51
CA ASN A 126 -0.08 8.03 -0.25
C ASN A 126 -0.53 8.14 1.21
N ALA A 127 -0.98 9.30 1.62
CA ALA A 127 -1.69 9.42 2.88
C ALA A 127 -2.95 8.53 2.82
N LEU A 128 -3.13 7.68 3.81
CA LEU A 128 -4.22 6.73 3.90
C LEU A 128 -4.62 6.58 5.36
N VAL A 129 -5.92 6.53 5.61
CA VAL A 129 -6.47 6.07 6.87
C VAL A 129 -7.51 4.98 6.62
N PHE A 130 -7.62 4.03 7.55
CA PHE A 130 -8.74 3.09 7.60
C PHE A 130 -9.69 3.49 8.74
N TYR A 131 -10.97 3.26 8.49
CA TYR A 131 -12.02 3.45 9.49
C TYR A 131 -12.54 2.11 9.97
N ASP A 132 -12.73 1.95 11.24
CA ASP A 132 -13.45 0.80 11.79
C ASP A 132 -14.92 0.85 11.37
N ARG A 133 -15.48 -0.29 10.93
CA ARG A 133 -16.85 -0.34 10.37
C ARG A 133 -17.93 -0.13 11.43
N GLU A 134 -17.67 -0.48 12.67
CA GLU A 134 -18.64 -0.39 13.77
C GLU A 134 -18.58 0.98 14.45
N SER A 135 -17.40 1.35 14.95
CA SER A 135 -17.20 2.61 15.69
C SER A 135 -17.11 3.83 14.78
N LYS A 136 -16.84 3.67 13.48
CA LYS A 136 -16.56 4.74 12.50
C LYS A 136 -15.30 5.56 12.82
N GLN A 137 -14.52 5.14 13.80
CA GLN A 137 -13.29 5.82 14.19
C GLN A 137 -12.12 5.47 13.27
N ILE A 138 -11.16 6.38 13.14
CA ILE A 138 -9.90 6.12 12.44
C ILE A 138 -9.12 5.05 13.22
N ILE A 139 -8.64 4.03 12.50
CA ILE A 139 -7.77 2.99 13.05
C ILE A 139 -6.34 3.52 13.06
N ASP A 140 -5.71 3.58 14.22
CA ASP A 140 -4.29 3.96 14.33
C ASP A 140 -3.40 2.87 13.71
N LEU A 141 -2.85 3.15 12.53
CA LEU A 141 -1.94 2.25 11.82
C LEU A 141 -0.49 2.31 12.33
N ASN A 142 -0.16 3.27 13.20
CA ASN A 142 1.14 3.29 13.88
C ASN A 142 1.20 2.23 14.99
N ASP A 143 0.05 1.80 15.49
CA ASP A 143 -0.03 0.59 16.31
C ASP A 143 0.18 -0.65 15.42
N LYS A 144 1.34 -1.31 15.62
CA LYS A 144 1.72 -2.50 14.86
C LYS A 144 0.70 -3.63 14.98
N GLY A 145 0.02 -3.76 16.12
CA GLY A 145 -1.03 -4.76 16.31
C GLY A 145 -2.22 -4.52 15.39
N ASN A 146 -2.68 -3.28 15.25
CA ASN A 146 -3.74 -2.90 14.33
C ASN A 146 -3.32 -3.11 12.88
N LEU A 147 -2.11 -2.67 12.52
CA LEU A 147 -1.58 -2.82 11.16
C LEU A 147 -1.49 -4.30 10.75
N ILE A 148 -0.90 -5.14 11.60
CA ILE A 148 -0.78 -6.59 11.36
C ILE A 148 -2.18 -7.21 11.19
N ARG A 149 -3.11 -6.93 12.10
CA ARG A 149 -4.48 -7.46 12.03
C ARG A 149 -5.18 -7.11 10.72
N LEU A 150 -4.96 -5.90 10.20
CA LEU A 150 -5.60 -5.43 8.96
C LEU A 150 -4.91 -5.97 7.70
N ILE A 151 -3.60 -6.05 7.68
CA ILE A 151 -2.81 -6.26 6.46
C ILE A 151 -2.12 -7.62 6.43
N ASP A 152 -1.67 -8.17 7.57
CA ASP A 152 -0.97 -9.43 7.61
C ASP A 152 -1.91 -10.63 7.37
N HIS A 153 -1.44 -11.60 6.61
CA HIS A 153 -2.14 -12.88 6.35
C HIS A 153 -1.73 -14.01 7.31
N SER A 154 -0.77 -13.78 8.20
CA SER A 154 -0.25 -14.83 9.08
C SER A 154 -1.32 -15.51 9.94
N ASN A 155 -2.47 -14.86 10.12
CA ASN A 155 -3.63 -15.42 10.84
C ASN A 155 -4.68 -16.10 9.93
N ASN A 156 -4.41 -16.29 8.64
CA ASN A 156 -5.32 -17.05 7.79
C ASN A 156 -4.96 -18.54 7.87
N PRO A 157 -5.74 -19.39 8.58
CA PRO A 157 -5.40 -20.80 8.79
C PRO A 157 -5.35 -21.63 7.49
N LYS A 158 -5.66 -21.02 6.34
CA LYS A 158 -5.65 -21.70 5.03
C LYS A 158 -4.35 -21.50 4.22
N LYS A 159 -3.39 -20.70 4.70
CA LYS A 159 -2.11 -20.45 4.02
C LYS A 159 -0.88 -20.67 4.91
N GLN A 160 -0.91 -21.67 5.79
CA GLN A 160 0.35 -22.26 6.17
C GLN A 160 0.95 -22.87 4.90
N LEU A 161 2.08 -22.35 4.45
CA LEU A 161 2.88 -23.00 3.42
C LEU A 161 3.09 -24.42 3.93
N LYS A 162 2.46 -25.42 3.26
CA LYS A 162 2.63 -26.80 3.73
C LYS A 162 4.13 -27.05 3.70
N MET A 163 4.69 -27.51 4.80
CA MET A 163 6.11 -27.84 4.92
C MET A 163 6.57 -28.70 3.74
N SER A 164 5.69 -29.59 3.24
CA SER A 164 5.88 -30.39 2.03
C SER A 164 6.12 -29.60 0.74
N VAL A 165 5.63 -28.38 0.62
CA VAL A 165 5.89 -27.51 -0.55
C VAL A 165 7.30 -26.95 -0.45
N LEU A 166 7.72 -26.53 0.74
CA LEU A 166 9.05 -25.99 0.99
C LEU A 166 10.12 -27.08 0.81
N THR A 167 9.90 -28.27 1.40
CA THR A 167 10.81 -29.41 1.26
C THR A 167 10.91 -29.86 -0.20
N GLY A 168 9.81 -29.86 -0.96
CA GLY A 168 9.80 -30.16 -2.39
C GLY A 168 10.63 -29.17 -3.22
N VAL A 169 10.48 -27.86 -2.99
CA VAL A 169 11.26 -26.80 -3.69
C VAL A 169 12.75 -26.91 -3.36
N LEU A 170 13.09 -27.20 -2.10
CA LEU A 170 14.45 -27.35 -1.63
C LEU A 170 15.05 -28.74 -1.89
N LYS A 171 14.27 -29.65 -2.50
CA LYS A 171 14.65 -31.08 -2.73
C LYS A 171 15.06 -31.80 -1.45
N LEU A 172 14.43 -31.48 -0.34
CA LEU A 172 14.59 -32.15 0.95
C LEU A 172 13.50 -33.21 1.13
N GLN A 173 13.70 -34.12 2.09
CA GLN A 173 12.65 -35.08 2.48
C GLN A 173 11.50 -34.36 3.20
N ASP A 174 10.28 -34.87 3.10
CA ASP A 174 9.10 -34.30 3.75
C ASP A 174 9.18 -34.28 5.28
N SER A 175 10.09 -35.06 5.86
CA SER A 175 10.41 -35.10 7.29
C SER A 175 11.54 -34.16 7.72
N ALA A 176 12.04 -33.31 6.79
CA ALA A 176 13.14 -32.39 7.09
C ALA A 176 12.77 -31.43 8.22
N SER A 177 13.68 -31.25 9.15
CA SER A 177 13.54 -30.31 10.26
C SER A 177 13.67 -28.84 9.79
N GLU A 178 13.17 -27.92 10.58
CA GLU A 178 13.32 -26.48 10.33
C GLU A 178 14.81 -26.07 10.17
N ALA A 179 15.71 -26.66 10.95
CA ALA A 179 17.14 -26.40 10.86
C ALA A 179 17.74 -26.85 9.51
N GLU A 180 17.30 -27.97 8.96
CA GLU A 180 17.73 -28.46 7.64
C GLU A 180 17.22 -27.57 6.53
N ILE A 181 15.99 -27.07 6.65
CA ILE A 181 15.41 -26.11 5.71
C ILE A 181 16.18 -24.79 5.72
N VAL A 182 16.48 -24.24 6.90
CA VAL A 182 17.29 -23.03 7.05
C VAL A 182 18.68 -23.22 6.45
N THR A 183 19.32 -24.35 6.68
CA THR A 183 20.63 -24.67 6.12
C THR A 183 20.60 -24.74 4.59
N ALA A 184 19.57 -25.36 4.02
CA ALA A 184 19.41 -25.44 2.56
C ALA A 184 19.19 -24.04 1.94
N ILE A 185 18.38 -23.18 2.57
CA ILE A 185 18.18 -21.80 2.13
C ILE A 185 19.49 -21.01 2.19
N GLN A 186 20.24 -21.11 3.28
CA GLN A 186 21.54 -20.44 3.41
C GLN A 186 22.54 -20.92 2.35
N GLY A 187 22.53 -22.19 2.00
CA GLY A 187 23.33 -22.74 0.92
C GLY A 187 22.98 -22.16 -0.46
N ILE A 188 21.68 -21.96 -0.73
CA ILE A 188 21.22 -21.33 -1.97
C ILE A 188 21.65 -19.88 -2.03
N ILE A 189 21.51 -19.13 -0.95
CA ILE A 189 21.94 -17.72 -0.86
C ILE A 189 23.44 -17.62 -1.11
N ALA A 190 24.26 -18.41 -0.42
CA ALA A 190 25.72 -18.41 -0.59
C ALA A 190 26.14 -18.75 -2.05
N ASN A 191 25.45 -19.69 -2.70
CA ASN A 191 25.69 -20.01 -4.11
C ASN A 191 25.29 -18.87 -5.04
N ALA A 192 24.18 -18.18 -4.77
CA ALA A 192 23.75 -17.01 -5.56
C ALA A 192 24.79 -15.89 -5.49
N ASP A 193 25.29 -15.56 -4.29
CA ASP A 193 26.33 -14.55 -4.07
C ASP A 193 27.64 -14.92 -4.79
N ARG A 194 28.03 -16.20 -4.76
CA ARG A 194 29.21 -16.68 -5.48
C ARG A 194 29.05 -16.52 -6.98
N LEU A 195 27.91 -16.95 -7.53
CA LEU A 195 27.62 -16.83 -8.98
C LEU A 195 27.54 -15.37 -9.44
N GLU A 196 27.00 -14.49 -8.62
CA GLU A 196 26.99 -13.05 -8.93
C GLU A 196 28.41 -12.49 -9.02
N LYS A 197 29.29 -12.89 -8.09
CA LYS A 197 30.71 -12.48 -8.10
C LYS A 197 31.46 -13.05 -9.31
N GLU A 198 31.23 -14.31 -9.64
CA GLU A 198 31.81 -14.95 -10.85
C GLU A 198 31.33 -14.26 -12.13
N ASN A 199 30.04 -13.95 -12.24
CA ASN A 199 29.47 -13.22 -13.39
C ASN A 199 30.07 -11.82 -13.54
N LYS A 200 30.27 -11.08 -12.45
CA LYS A 200 30.95 -9.77 -12.50
C LYS A 200 32.41 -9.91 -12.98
N THR A 201 33.09 -10.96 -12.55
CA THR A 201 34.48 -11.22 -12.98
C THR A 201 34.55 -11.60 -14.46
N LEU A 202 33.63 -12.44 -14.92
CA LEU A 202 33.52 -12.81 -16.33
C LEU A 202 33.18 -11.63 -17.22
N ALA A 203 32.22 -10.80 -16.81
CA ALA A 203 31.86 -9.58 -17.53
C ALA A 203 33.08 -8.64 -17.72
N ALA A 204 33.84 -8.41 -16.65
CA ALA A 204 35.06 -7.60 -16.69
C ALA A 204 36.17 -8.23 -17.56
N ALA A 205 36.23 -9.57 -17.67
CA ALA A 205 37.18 -10.24 -18.56
C ALA A 205 36.76 -10.12 -20.04
N VAL A 206 35.47 -10.20 -20.34
CA VAL A 206 34.92 -10.01 -21.68
C VAL A 206 35.16 -8.58 -22.18
N ASP A 207 34.93 -7.60 -21.31
CA ASP A 207 35.18 -6.17 -21.65
C ASP A 207 36.65 -5.94 -22.05
N LYS A 208 37.59 -6.53 -21.31
CA LYS A 208 39.04 -6.46 -21.62
C LYS A 208 39.47 -7.20 -22.90
N MET A 209 38.67 -8.14 -23.39
CA MET A 209 38.94 -8.85 -24.63
C MET A 209 38.41 -8.11 -25.85
N ASN A 210 37.53 -7.16 -25.63
CA ASN A 210 36.90 -6.35 -26.69
C ASN A 210 37.61 -4.98 -26.89
N GLU A 211 38.59 -4.65 -26.03
CA GLU A 211 39.50 -3.50 -26.18
C GLU A 211 40.77 -3.87 -27.00
#